data_e96f6af3b91b4d0efbf368f6120c0570
#
_entry.id   e96f6af3b91b4d0efbf368f6120c0570
#
_cell.length_a   1.000
_cell.length_b   1.000
_cell.length_c   1.000
_cell.angle_alpha   90.00
_cell.angle_beta   90.00
_cell.angle_gamma   90.00
#
_symmetry.space_group_name_H-M   'P 1'
#
loop_
_entity.id
_entity.type
_entity.pdbx_description
1 polymer ?
#
loop_
_entity_poly.entity_id
_entity_poly.type
_entity_poly.pdbx_seq_one_letter_code
_entity_poly.pdbx_strand_id
1 'polypeptide(L)'
;MANPVCNAVHHALCITAYGAINPCCSSRDFVHIDDVPNIKDYFYNNQHLEKSRQIELTDKWLPECSACKKKLENGIDSRKDKMLRWFPHTDKQFTETNKYAIVHMDISFGNSCNQKCIMCNSNFSSQWLKDDIVMVEEAPYIRNKSLMHFKNWSLSYDQLDQIADLVTEHTKKIEIKGGEPLYDKRFEYFVNKVIVIV
;
A
#
# COMPACT_ATOMS: atom_id res chain seq x y z
N MET A 1 -26.11 -9.09 -6.76
CA MET A 1 -25.09 -8.76 -7.80
C MET A 1 -23.83 -9.53 -7.42
N ALA A 2 -23.23 -10.26 -8.38
CA ALA A 2 -21.98 -10.97 -8.16
C ALA A 2 -20.91 -9.98 -7.69
N ASN A 3 -20.10 -10.40 -6.72
CA ASN A 3 -18.97 -9.62 -6.24
C ASN A 3 -17.85 -9.66 -7.30
N PRO A 4 -17.55 -8.58 -8.05
CA PRO A 4 -16.46 -8.62 -9.00
C PRO A 4 -15.13 -8.81 -8.26
N VAL A 5 -14.25 -9.63 -8.80
CA VAL A 5 -12.90 -9.86 -8.24
C VAL A 5 -12.15 -8.54 -8.13
N CYS A 6 -11.47 -8.31 -6.99
CA CYS A 6 -10.64 -7.13 -6.79
C CYS A 6 -9.21 -7.38 -7.29
N ASN A 7 -8.79 -6.69 -8.35
CA ASN A 7 -7.45 -6.82 -8.91
C ASN A 7 -6.33 -6.45 -7.92
N ALA A 8 -6.61 -5.60 -6.92
CA ALA A 8 -5.60 -5.20 -5.95
C ALA A 8 -5.01 -6.39 -5.17
N VAL A 9 -5.85 -7.35 -4.75
CA VAL A 9 -5.40 -8.51 -3.96
C VAL A 9 -4.43 -9.40 -4.75
N HIS A 10 -4.61 -9.43 -6.07
CA HIS A 10 -3.80 -10.26 -6.97
C HIS A 10 -2.59 -9.53 -7.55
N HIS A 11 -2.73 -8.22 -7.83
CA HIS A 11 -1.83 -7.50 -8.72
C HIS A 11 -1.34 -6.16 -8.18
N ALA A 12 -1.54 -5.87 -6.89
CA ALA A 12 -1.03 -4.63 -6.31
C ALA A 12 -0.20 -4.87 -5.06
N LEU A 13 0.79 -4.00 -4.87
CA LEU A 13 1.61 -3.90 -3.68
C LEU A 13 1.46 -2.50 -3.10
N CYS A 14 1.08 -2.40 -1.84
CA CYS A 14 0.98 -1.14 -1.13
C CYS A 14 1.90 -1.14 0.10
N ILE A 15 2.72 -0.10 0.23
CA ILE A 15 3.55 0.16 1.41
C ILE A 15 3.17 1.53 1.95
N THR A 16 2.71 1.56 3.20
CA THR A 16 2.27 2.80 3.86
C THR A 16 3.43 3.59 4.43
N ALA A 17 3.22 4.86 4.75
CA ALA A 17 4.23 5.72 5.35
C ALA A 17 4.67 5.32 6.77
N TYR A 18 3.99 4.38 7.39
CA TYR A 18 4.33 3.80 8.69
C TYR A 18 4.74 2.31 8.60
N GLY A 19 5.11 1.85 7.39
CA GLY A 19 5.74 0.55 7.18
C GLY A 19 4.80 -0.64 7.04
N ALA A 20 3.49 -0.44 6.94
CA ALA A 20 2.59 -1.56 6.67
C ALA A 20 2.68 -1.99 5.21
N ILE A 21 2.85 -3.29 4.96
CA ILE A 21 2.85 -3.90 3.63
C ILE A 21 1.54 -4.66 3.39
N ASN A 22 0.86 -4.34 2.31
CA ASN A 22 -0.50 -4.80 1.99
C ASN A 22 -0.71 -4.91 0.48
N PRO A 23 -1.72 -5.64 0.00
CA PRO A 23 -2.16 -5.55 -1.39
C PRO A 23 -2.93 -4.26 -1.70
N CYS A 24 -3.43 -3.55 -0.69
CA CYS A 24 -4.25 -2.35 -0.88
C CYS A 24 -4.13 -1.40 0.30
N CYS A 25 -4.06 -0.10 0.04
CA CYS A 25 -4.01 0.95 1.07
C CYS A 25 -5.26 1.02 1.98
N SER A 26 -6.34 0.34 1.62
CA SER A 26 -7.56 0.24 2.44
C SER A 26 -7.61 -1.02 3.31
N SER A 27 -6.65 -1.94 3.16
CA SER A 27 -6.53 -3.12 4.02
C SER A 27 -6.15 -2.69 5.44
N ARG A 28 -6.74 -3.36 6.43
CA ARG A 28 -6.46 -3.12 7.85
C ARG A 28 -5.66 -4.24 8.49
N ASP A 29 -5.59 -5.38 7.82
CA ASP A 29 -4.82 -6.51 8.26
C ASP A 29 -3.45 -6.43 7.57
N PHE A 30 -2.42 -6.11 8.32
CA PHE A 30 -1.11 -5.81 7.77
C PHE A 30 0.04 -6.40 8.60
N VAL A 31 1.14 -6.63 7.90
CA VAL A 31 2.44 -6.93 8.49
C VAL A 31 3.33 -5.71 8.33
N HIS A 32 4.21 -5.44 9.29
CA HIS A 32 5.21 -4.39 9.13
C HIS A 32 6.33 -4.91 8.21
N ILE A 33 6.76 -4.09 7.26
CA ILE A 33 7.74 -4.50 6.25
C ILE A 33 9.11 -4.85 6.85
N ASP A 34 9.45 -4.29 8.01
CA ASP A 34 10.67 -4.63 8.74
C ASP A 34 10.66 -6.07 9.28
N ASP A 35 9.47 -6.68 9.40
CA ASP A 35 9.28 -8.08 9.79
C ASP A 35 9.25 -9.03 8.57
N VAL A 36 9.43 -8.49 7.36
CA VAL A 36 9.40 -9.22 6.10
C VAL A 36 10.83 -9.32 5.54
N PRO A 37 11.51 -10.46 5.71
CA PRO A 37 12.90 -10.62 5.28
C PRO A 37 13.06 -10.65 3.76
N ASN A 38 12.02 -11.08 3.03
CA ASN A 38 12.00 -11.16 1.57
C ASN A 38 10.63 -10.72 1.04
N ILE A 39 10.58 -9.53 0.42
CA ILE A 39 9.33 -8.93 -0.06
C ILE A 39 8.74 -9.71 -1.23
N LYS A 40 9.58 -10.27 -2.09
CA LYS A 40 9.15 -11.13 -3.21
C LYS A 40 8.47 -12.39 -2.70
N ASP A 41 9.11 -13.07 -1.75
CA ASP A 41 8.54 -14.26 -1.13
C ASP A 41 7.23 -13.95 -0.39
N TYR A 42 7.19 -12.84 0.35
CA TYR A 42 5.96 -12.36 0.99
C TYR A 42 4.84 -12.18 -0.03
N PHE A 43 5.09 -11.48 -1.15
CA PHE A 43 4.05 -11.22 -2.14
C PHE A 43 3.54 -12.50 -2.80
N TYR A 44 4.44 -13.43 -3.14
CA TYR A 44 4.08 -14.61 -3.93
C TYR A 44 3.65 -15.81 -3.08
N ASN A 45 4.24 -16.00 -1.90
CA ASN A 45 4.13 -17.24 -1.14
C ASN A 45 3.50 -17.07 0.26
N ASN A 46 3.15 -15.84 0.67
CA ASN A 46 2.53 -15.65 1.98
C ASN A 46 1.14 -16.30 2.04
N GLN A 47 0.94 -17.20 3.01
CA GLN A 47 -0.29 -17.97 3.16
C GLN A 47 -1.53 -17.09 3.41
N HIS A 48 -1.38 -15.98 4.13
CA HIS A 48 -2.48 -15.05 4.38
C HIS A 48 -2.93 -14.35 3.07
N LEU A 49 -1.97 -13.88 2.27
CA LEU A 49 -2.27 -13.29 0.95
C LEU A 49 -2.90 -14.31 0.00
N GLU A 50 -2.40 -15.54 -0.02
CA GLU A 50 -2.98 -16.59 -0.86
C GLU A 50 -4.41 -16.93 -0.43
N LYS A 51 -4.67 -17.06 0.86
CA LYS A 51 -6.02 -17.23 1.39
C LYS A 51 -6.95 -16.07 1.00
N SER A 52 -6.46 -14.84 1.05
CA SER A 52 -7.21 -13.66 0.62
C SER A 52 -7.53 -13.69 -0.87
N ARG A 53 -6.58 -14.12 -1.71
CA ARG A 53 -6.80 -14.32 -3.16
C ARG A 53 -7.85 -15.38 -3.43
N GLN A 54 -7.83 -16.49 -2.71
CA GLN A 54 -8.83 -17.55 -2.86
C GLN A 54 -10.23 -17.08 -2.45
N ILE A 55 -10.35 -16.30 -1.36
CA ILE A 55 -11.64 -15.73 -0.95
C ILE A 55 -12.18 -14.74 -1.98
N GLU A 56 -11.33 -13.89 -2.58
CA GLU A 56 -11.74 -12.93 -3.61
C GLU A 56 -12.25 -13.60 -4.90
N LEU A 57 -11.87 -14.85 -5.16
CA LEU A 57 -12.42 -15.64 -6.28
C LEU A 57 -13.83 -16.18 -6.00
N THR A 58 -14.33 -15.99 -4.79
CA THR A 58 -15.69 -16.39 -4.39
C THR A 58 -16.61 -15.16 -4.32
N ASP A 59 -17.91 -15.39 -4.08
CA ASP A 59 -18.87 -14.30 -3.82
C ASP A 59 -18.74 -13.68 -2.41
N LYS A 60 -17.70 -14.04 -1.66
CA LYS A 60 -17.47 -13.54 -0.30
C LYS A 60 -16.58 -12.31 -0.32
N TRP A 61 -16.82 -11.43 0.64
CA TRP A 61 -15.98 -10.28 0.90
C TRP A 61 -14.95 -10.57 1.98
N LEU A 62 -13.72 -10.10 1.77
CA LEU A 62 -12.73 -10.06 2.83
C LEU A 62 -13.18 -9.08 3.94
N PRO A 63 -12.94 -9.36 5.23
CA PRO A 63 -13.28 -8.46 6.33
C PRO A 63 -12.68 -7.06 6.15
N GLU A 64 -11.44 -6.96 5.70
CA GLU A 64 -10.70 -5.74 5.41
C GLU A 64 -11.30 -4.93 4.25
N CYS A 65 -12.08 -5.56 3.38
CA CYS A 65 -12.75 -4.91 2.25
C CYS A 65 -14.11 -4.27 2.63
N SER A 66 -14.49 -4.26 3.91
CA SER A 66 -15.77 -3.74 4.39
C SER A 66 -16.06 -2.30 3.95
N ALA A 67 -15.04 -1.44 3.86
CA ALA A 67 -15.19 -0.06 3.40
C ALA A 67 -15.56 0.01 1.91
N CYS A 68 -14.95 -0.82 1.06
CA CYS A 68 -15.31 -0.91 -0.36
C CYS A 68 -16.72 -1.48 -0.54
N LYS A 69 -17.08 -2.50 0.25
CA LYS A 69 -18.41 -3.10 0.25
C LYS A 69 -19.49 -2.07 0.55
N LYS A 70 -19.33 -1.31 1.65
CA LYS A 70 -20.27 -0.25 2.04
C LYS A 70 -20.43 0.83 0.96
N LYS A 71 -19.34 1.21 0.31
CA LYS A 71 -19.40 2.18 -0.80
C LYS A 71 -20.19 1.65 -1.98
N LEU A 72 -19.92 0.40 -2.39
CA LEU A 72 -20.63 -0.24 -3.48
C LEU A 72 -22.13 -0.36 -3.18
N GLU A 73 -22.51 -0.78 -1.97
CA GLU A 73 -23.90 -0.88 -1.53
C GLU A 73 -24.64 0.47 -1.56
N ASN A 74 -23.92 1.58 -1.43
CA ASN A 74 -24.47 2.93 -1.50
C ASN A 74 -24.26 3.61 -2.87
N GLY A 75 -23.84 2.87 -3.89
CA GLY A 75 -23.60 3.44 -5.22
C GLY A 75 -22.42 4.42 -5.29
N ILE A 76 -21.51 4.38 -4.30
CA ILE A 76 -20.35 5.26 -4.22
C ILE A 76 -19.12 4.53 -4.75
N ASP A 77 -18.36 5.23 -5.60
CA ASP A 77 -17.13 4.73 -6.17
C ASP A 77 -16.10 4.32 -5.11
N SER A 78 -15.63 3.10 -5.18
CA SER A 78 -14.69 2.51 -4.24
C SER A 78 -13.26 2.39 -4.82
N ARG A 79 -12.28 2.02 -4.00
CA ARG A 79 -10.93 1.68 -4.48
C ARG A 79 -10.97 0.48 -5.43
N LYS A 80 -11.84 -0.50 -5.16
CA LYS A 80 -12.04 -1.67 -6.02
C LYS A 80 -12.48 -1.26 -7.42
N ASP A 81 -13.48 -0.36 -7.53
CA ASP A 81 -13.97 0.12 -8.83
C ASP A 81 -12.88 0.87 -9.59
N LYS A 82 -12.07 1.67 -8.89
CA LYS A 82 -10.92 2.36 -9.47
C LYS A 82 -9.88 1.37 -10.01
N MET A 83 -9.55 0.34 -9.26
CA MET A 83 -8.60 -0.69 -9.69
C MET A 83 -9.10 -1.43 -10.92
N LEU A 84 -10.39 -1.79 -10.97
CA LEU A 84 -11.00 -2.43 -12.13
C LEU A 84 -10.98 -1.51 -13.37
N ARG A 85 -11.20 -0.21 -13.21
CA ARG A 85 -11.12 0.75 -14.33
C ARG A 85 -9.68 0.99 -14.81
N TRP A 86 -8.73 1.05 -13.89
CA TRP A 86 -7.32 1.27 -14.27
C TRP A 86 -6.71 0.05 -14.93
N PHE A 87 -7.15 -1.15 -14.55
CA PHE A 87 -6.58 -2.42 -15.01
C PHE A 87 -7.69 -3.44 -15.39
N PRO A 88 -8.51 -3.12 -16.41
CA PRO A 88 -9.75 -3.89 -16.70
C PRO A 88 -9.51 -5.31 -17.21
N HIS A 89 -8.31 -5.65 -17.64
CA HIS A 89 -7.98 -6.92 -18.30
C HIS A 89 -6.84 -7.67 -17.63
N THR A 90 -6.53 -7.37 -16.37
CA THR A 90 -5.42 -8.03 -15.66
C THR A 90 -5.61 -9.55 -15.55
N ASP A 91 -6.82 -10.00 -15.35
CA ASP A 91 -7.20 -11.42 -15.31
C ASP A 91 -7.01 -12.17 -16.65
N LYS A 92 -7.12 -11.46 -17.78
CA LYS A 92 -7.00 -12.03 -19.14
C LYS A 92 -5.58 -11.96 -19.72
N GLN A 93 -4.74 -11.07 -19.18
CA GLN A 93 -3.38 -10.85 -19.70
C GLN A 93 -2.33 -11.76 -19.07
N PHE A 94 -2.65 -12.40 -17.95
CA PHE A 94 -1.68 -13.21 -17.23
C PHE A 94 -1.88 -14.69 -17.53
N THR A 95 -0.82 -15.31 -18.04
CA THR A 95 -0.68 -16.76 -18.09
C THR A 95 -0.49 -17.31 -16.67
N GLU A 96 -0.50 -18.62 -16.48
CA GLU A 96 -0.24 -19.24 -15.17
C GLU A 96 1.08 -18.79 -14.56
N THR A 97 2.10 -18.53 -15.38
CA THR A 97 3.43 -18.03 -14.94
C THR A 97 3.41 -16.58 -14.45
N ASN A 98 2.44 -15.77 -14.89
CA ASN A 98 2.29 -14.35 -14.52
C ASN A 98 1.07 -14.11 -13.65
N LYS A 99 0.50 -15.14 -13.08
CA LYS A 99 -0.75 -15.14 -12.31
C LYS A 99 -0.86 -14.01 -11.28
N TYR A 100 0.26 -13.63 -10.66
CA TYR A 100 0.32 -12.58 -9.65
C TYR A 100 1.29 -11.45 -10.00
N ALA A 101 1.55 -11.20 -11.28
CA ALA A 101 2.42 -10.09 -11.67
C ALA A 101 1.90 -8.75 -11.07
N ILE A 102 2.82 -7.95 -10.52
CA ILE A 102 2.47 -6.69 -9.90
C ILE A 102 2.24 -5.63 -10.98
N VAL A 103 1.00 -5.24 -11.14
CA VAL A 103 0.56 -4.22 -12.11
C VAL A 103 0.57 -2.81 -11.50
N HIS A 104 0.30 -2.72 -10.21
CA HIS A 104 0.23 -1.45 -9.49
C HIS A 104 1.03 -1.49 -8.19
N MET A 105 1.89 -0.51 -8.00
CA MET A 105 2.61 -0.27 -6.76
C MET A 105 2.18 1.07 -6.16
N ASP A 106 1.83 1.10 -4.88
CA ASP A 106 1.52 2.28 -4.09
C ASP A 106 2.51 2.34 -2.93
N ILE A 107 3.61 3.07 -3.11
CA ILE A 107 4.78 2.99 -2.23
C ILE A 107 4.98 4.31 -1.50
N SER A 108 4.97 4.25 -0.16
CA SER A 108 5.45 5.33 0.68
C SER A 108 6.86 5.00 1.16
N PHE A 109 7.81 5.92 0.95
CA PHE A 109 9.20 5.72 1.39
C PHE A 109 9.39 5.89 2.89
N GLY A 110 8.38 6.40 3.58
CA GLY A 110 8.36 6.66 5.01
C GLY A 110 7.57 7.93 5.33
N ASN A 111 7.71 8.43 6.54
CA ASN A 111 7.09 9.68 6.98
C ASN A 111 8.05 10.86 7.04
N SER A 112 9.25 10.75 6.48
CA SER A 112 10.22 11.86 6.38
C SER A 112 9.61 13.01 5.56
N CYS A 113 9.52 14.20 6.16
CA CYS A 113 8.88 15.36 5.55
C CYS A 113 9.49 16.66 6.10
N ASN A 114 9.58 17.68 5.26
CA ASN A 114 10.00 19.04 5.65
C ASN A 114 8.81 19.98 5.87
N GLN A 115 7.57 19.47 5.74
CA GLN A 115 6.34 20.26 5.85
C GLN A 115 5.45 19.78 7.00
N LYS A 116 4.72 20.72 7.61
CA LYS A 116 3.74 20.50 8.67
C LYS A 116 2.35 20.93 8.21
N CYS A 117 1.80 20.26 7.19
CA CYS A 117 0.49 20.59 6.64
C CYS A 117 -0.61 20.29 7.66
N ILE A 118 -1.59 21.20 7.78
CA ILE A 118 -2.66 21.12 8.78
C ILE A 118 -3.51 19.84 8.68
N MET A 119 -3.61 19.25 7.49
CA MET A 119 -4.36 18.01 7.24
C MET A 119 -3.55 16.75 7.59
N CYS A 120 -2.25 16.87 7.86
CA CYS A 120 -1.36 15.75 8.14
C CYS A 120 -1.31 15.38 9.63
N ASN A 121 -0.62 14.30 9.90
CA ASN A 121 -0.28 13.81 11.23
C ASN A 121 1.06 13.05 11.20
N SER A 122 1.55 12.58 12.33
CA SER A 122 2.84 11.91 12.46
C SER A 122 2.97 10.62 11.64
N ASN A 123 1.88 9.96 11.25
CA ASN A 123 1.95 8.81 10.36
C ASN A 123 2.48 9.18 8.96
N PHE A 124 2.25 10.42 8.52
CA PHE A 124 2.58 10.88 7.18
C PHE A 124 3.57 12.05 7.15
N SER A 125 3.88 12.67 8.28
CA SER A 125 4.87 13.74 8.37
C SER A 125 5.59 13.71 9.71
N SER A 126 6.91 13.53 9.64
CA SER A 126 7.79 13.57 10.82
C SER A 126 7.73 14.89 11.59
N GLN A 127 7.29 15.98 10.95
CA GLN A 127 7.16 17.29 11.59
C GLN A 127 6.01 17.35 12.62
N TRP A 128 5.04 16.45 12.53
CA TRP A 128 3.92 16.37 13.48
C TRP A 128 4.20 15.54 14.73
N LEU A 129 5.31 14.80 14.76
CA LEU A 129 5.53 13.80 15.81
C LEU A 129 5.42 14.37 17.24
N LYS A 130 6.05 15.51 17.50
CA LYS A 130 6.02 16.14 18.83
C LYS A 130 4.63 16.63 19.22
N ASP A 131 3.90 17.21 18.28
CA ASP A 131 2.57 17.75 18.54
C ASP A 131 1.54 16.64 18.70
N ASP A 132 1.60 15.60 17.89
CA ASP A 132 0.67 14.49 17.96
C ASP A 132 0.79 13.70 19.28
N ILE A 133 2.01 13.62 19.85
CA ILE A 133 2.22 13.03 21.19
C ILE A 133 1.40 13.79 22.24
N VAL A 134 1.38 15.10 22.19
CA VAL A 134 0.59 15.95 23.09
C VAL A 134 -0.90 15.87 22.75
N MET A 135 -1.24 15.96 21.46
CA MET A 135 -2.63 16.00 21.01
C MET A 135 -3.42 14.71 21.32
N VAL A 136 -2.79 13.55 21.35
CA VAL A 136 -3.50 12.29 21.70
C VAL A 136 -3.88 12.22 23.17
N GLU A 137 -3.24 13.00 24.03
CA GLU A 137 -3.52 13.08 25.44
C GLU A 137 -4.52 14.20 25.75
N GLU A 138 -4.31 15.39 25.18
CA GLU A 138 -5.11 16.58 25.48
C GLU A 138 -6.34 16.73 24.57
N ALA A 139 -6.29 16.20 23.36
CA ALA A 139 -7.38 16.32 22.36
C ALA A 139 -7.65 14.99 21.65
N PRO A 140 -8.01 13.90 22.37
CA PRO A 140 -8.16 12.56 21.79
C PRO A 140 -9.28 12.46 20.74
N TYR A 141 -10.20 13.40 20.70
CA TYR A 141 -11.23 13.52 19.67
C TYR A 141 -10.69 14.03 18.33
N ILE A 142 -9.51 14.70 18.30
CA ILE A 142 -8.82 15.13 17.10
C ILE A 142 -7.82 14.07 16.64
N ARG A 143 -7.09 13.47 17.60
CA ARG A 143 -6.04 12.47 17.36
C ARG A 143 -6.31 11.21 18.18
N ASN A 144 -6.70 10.14 17.52
CA ASN A 144 -6.93 8.86 18.18
C ASN A 144 -5.59 8.11 18.34
N LYS A 145 -5.17 7.92 19.58
CA LYS A 145 -3.90 7.26 19.95
C LYS A 145 -3.73 5.88 19.28
N SER A 146 -4.81 5.10 19.19
CA SER A 146 -4.75 3.75 18.59
C SER A 146 -4.46 3.72 17.08
N LEU A 147 -4.58 4.87 16.41
CA LEU A 147 -4.35 5.01 14.98
C LEU A 147 -3.01 5.70 14.65
N MET A 148 -2.23 6.07 15.67
CA MET A 148 -1.01 6.85 15.51
C MET A 148 0.23 5.99 15.69
N HIS A 149 1.20 6.19 14.80
CA HIS A 149 2.53 5.58 14.86
C HIS A 149 3.56 6.65 15.24
N PHE A 150 3.95 6.68 16.51
CA PHE A 150 4.81 7.74 17.08
C PHE A 150 6.30 7.48 16.86
N LYS A 151 6.68 7.17 15.62
CA LYS A 151 8.10 7.04 15.27
C LYS A 151 8.38 7.55 13.87
N ASN A 152 9.58 8.04 13.65
CA ASN A 152 10.10 8.23 12.31
C ASN A 152 10.44 6.86 11.71
N TRP A 153 9.92 6.60 10.55
CA TRP A 153 10.17 5.37 9.83
C TRP A 153 10.45 5.67 8.36
N SER A 154 11.30 4.87 7.75
CA SER A 154 11.56 4.93 6.31
C SER A 154 12.07 3.58 5.82
N LEU A 155 11.77 3.24 4.57
CA LEU A 155 12.33 2.08 3.88
C LEU A 155 13.86 2.10 3.92
N SER A 156 14.47 0.96 4.13
CA SER A 156 15.91 0.78 3.92
C SER A 156 16.24 0.71 2.42
N TYR A 157 17.51 0.92 2.06
CA TYR A 157 17.95 0.75 0.67
C TYR A 157 17.82 -0.70 0.19
N ASP A 158 18.04 -1.68 1.07
CA ASP A 158 17.82 -3.09 0.75
C ASP A 158 16.35 -3.38 0.44
N GLN A 159 15.42 -2.83 1.23
CA GLN A 159 13.98 -2.94 0.93
C GLN A 159 13.62 -2.27 -0.39
N LEU A 160 14.22 -1.12 -0.72
CA LEU A 160 14.02 -0.45 -2.01
C LEU A 160 14.54 -1.30 -3.18
N ASP A 161 15.67 -1.96 -3.01
CA ASP A 161 16.22 -2.89 -4.00
C ASP A 161 15.26 -4.06 -4.23
N GLN A 162 14.79 -4.69 -3.17
CA GLN A 162 13.81 -5.77 -3.24
C GLN A 162 12.50 -5.34 -3.92
N ILE A 163 12.05 -4.09 -3.69
CA ILE A 163 10.84 -3.55 -4.32
C ILE A 163 11.12 -3.26 -5.81
N ALA A 164 12.28 -2.71 -6.15
CA ALA A 164 12.66 -2.46 -7.54
C ALA A 164 12.72 -3.76 -8.36
N ASP A 165 13.23 -4.84 -7.77
CA ASP A 165 13.29 -6.17 -8.41
C ASP A 165 11.91 -6.78 -8.70
N LEU A 166 10.84 -6.24 -8.12
CA LEU A 166 9.46 -6.62 -8.41
C LEU A 166 8.86 -5.86 -9.60
N VAL A 167 9.52 -4.82 -10.09
CA VAL A 167 9.09 -4.07 -11.28
C VAL A 167 9.39 -4.89 -12.52
N THR A 168 8.39 -5.09 -13.36
CA THR A 168 8.48 -5.87 -14.60
C THR A 168 7.73 -5.14 -15.73
N GLU A 169 7.79 -5.67 -16.95
CA GLU A 169 7.02 -5.21 -18.10
C GLU A 169 5.50 -5.19 -17.85
N HIS A 170 5.04 -5.93 -16.84
CA HIS A 170 3.63 -5.94 -16.42
C HIS A 170 3.27 -4.79 -15.49
N THR A 171 4.24 -4.12 -14.88
CA THR A 171 4.01 -2.99 -13.99
C THR A 171 3.57 -1.77 -14.80
N LYS A 172 2.32 -1.34 -14.59
CA LYS A 172 1.71 -0.24 -15.36
C LYS A 172 1.68 1.07 -14.59
N LYS A 173 1.76 1.01 -13.26
CA LYS A 173 1.66 2.21 -12.43
C LYS A 173 2.45 2.05 -11.14
N ILE A 174 3.29 3.03 -10.85
CA ILE A 174 3.96 3.20 -9.56
C ILE A 174 3.53 4.56 -9.01
N GLU A 175 2.81 4.55 -7.89
CA GLU A 175 2.47 5.75 -7.12
C GLU A 175 3.46 5.88 -5.97
N ILE A 176 4.23 6.95 -5.95
CA ILE A 176 5.17 7.23 -4.86
C ILE A 176 4.54 8.25 -3.92
N LYS A 177 4.51 7.92 -2.66
CA LYS A 177 3.89 8.68 -1.57
C LYS A 177 4.81 8.68 -0.34
N GLY A 178 4.28 9.15 0.76
CA GLY A 178 4.96 9.20 2.05
C GLY A 178 4.95 10.61 2.58
N GLY A 179 5.92 11.00 3.39
CA GLY A 179 6.08 12.36 3.88
C GLY A 179 6.16 13.37 2.72
N GLU A 180 7.37 13.71 2.32
CA GLU A 180 7.63 14.47 1.08
C GLU A 180 8.62 13.65 0.24
N PRO A 181 8.17 12.94 -0.81
CA PRO A 181 9.04 12.07 -1.59
C PRO A 181 10.27 12.78 -2.18
N LEU A 182 10.09 14.00 -2.70
CA LEU A 182 11.19 14.76 -3.31
C LEU A 182 12.20 15.29 -2.27
N TYR A 183 11.84 15.32 -1.02
CA TYR A 183 12.75 15.64 0.10
C TYR A 183 13.59 14.45 0.53
N ASP A 184 13.13 13.22 0.27
CA ASP A 184 13.80 11.99 0.65
C ASP A 184 14.73 11.50 -0.46
N LYS A 185 16.03 11.34 -0.17
CA LYS A 185 17.04 10.83 -1.11
C LYS A 185 16.73 9.43 -1.66
N ARG A 186 15.88 8.67 -0.98
CA ARG A 186 15.39 7.36 -1.42
C ARG A 186 14.56 7.44 -2.68
N PHE A 187 13.90 8.58 -2.92
CA PHE A 187 13.17 8.82 -4.17
C PHE A 187 14.10 8.75 -5.38
N GLU A 188 15.17 9.55 -5.38
CA GLU A 188 16.15 9.55 -6.47
C GLU A 188 16.80 8.17 -6.67
N TYR A 189 17.18 7.55 -5.54
CA TYR A 189 17.76 6.20 -5.58
C TYR A 189 16.83 5.18 -6.24
N PHE A 190 15.57 5.11 -5.82
CA PHE A 190 14.60 4.16 -6.34
C PHE A 190 14.26 4.42 -7.79
N VAL A 191 14.02 5.70 -8.17
CA VAL A 191 13.72 6.08 -9.56
C VAL A 191 14.86 5.69 -10.50
N ASN A 192 16.10 5.95 -10.13
CA ASN A 192 17.26 5.57 -10.93
C ASN A 192 17.37 4.05 -11.13
N LYS A 193 17.01 3.26 -10.11
CA LYS A 193 16.95 1.79 -10.24
C LYS A 193 15.87 1.33 -11.20
N VAL A 194 14.66 1.88 -11.08
CA VAL A 194 13.49 1.46 -11.88
C VAL A 194 13.63 1.88 -13.35
N ILE A 195 14.16 3.07 -13.65
CA ILE A 195 14.34 3.55 -15.04
C ILE A 195 15.27 2.63 -15.84
N VAL A 196 16.22 1.96 -15.21
CA VAL A 196 17.14 1.03 -15.89
C VAL A 196 16.45 -0.30 -16.25
N ILE A 197 15.33 -0.64 -15.60
CA ILE A 197 14.60 -1.91 -15.78
C ILE A 197 13.56 -1.80 -16.90
N VAL A 198 13.06 -0.60 -17.17
CA VAL A 198 12.03 -0.30 -18.18
C VAL A 198 12.65 0.23 -19.46
#